data_47f9c63b7a4675469bde0635520f2402
#
_entry.id   47f9c63b7a4675469bde0635520f2402
#
_cell.length_a   1.000
_cell.length_b   1.000
_cell.length_c   1.000
_cell.angle_alpha   90.00
_cell.angle_beta   90.00
_cell.angle_gamma   90.00
#
_symmetry.space_group_name_H-M   'P 1'
#
loop_
_entity.id
_entity.type
_entity.pdbx_description
1 polymer ?
#
loop_
_entity_poly.entity_id
_entity_poly.type
_entity_poly.pdbx_seq_one_letter_code
_entity_poly.pdbx_strand_id
1 'polypeptide(L)'
;MTEPSNTSVTTQLRPAPLLHLPRFHPYPPHPTHIIDMPSGDYLVWIDLEMTGLKPDSDVIIEIATVLTDKDLAIVAEGPVLAIHQSDEVLARMDDWNQRQHGSSGLVARVRASRVSVAEAQQRTLEFLMALVTAGSSPMCGSSICQDRRFLARYMPELERFFHYRNLDVSTLKELARRWAPSVAESFVKQGTHLALADIHESIRELRHYRARLFAPAWGGGISV
;
A
#
# COMPACT_ATOMS: atom_id res chain seq x y z
N MET A 1 -36.23 -28.06 -66.36
CA MET A 1 -36.01 -26.84 -65.56
C MET A 1 -36.45 -27.18 -64.14
N THR A 2 -35.50 -27.56 -63.28
CA THR A 2 -35.71 -27.98 -61.88
C THR A 2 -34.97 -27.03 -61.00
N GLU A 3 -35.71 -26.31 -60.14
CA GLU A 3 -35.15 -25.42 -59.11
C GLU A 3 -34.49 -26.24 -57.99
N PRO A 4 -33.38 -25.76 -57.39
CA PRO A 4 -32.80 -26.37 -56.20
C PRO A 4 -33.42 -25.76 -54.94
N SER A 5 -33.95 -26.63 -54.10
CA SER A 5 -34.45 -26.33 -52.75
C SER A 5 -33.35 -25.87 -51.82
N ASN A 6 -33.52 -24.70 -51.22
CA ASN A 6 -32.65 -24.09 -50.24
C ASN A 6 -33.02 -24.61 -48.83
N THR A 7 -32.18 -25.46 -48.21
CA THR A 7 -32.38 -25.97 -46.85
C THR A 7 -31.52 -25.14 -45.90
N SER A 8 -32.14 -24.20 -45.19
CA SER A 8 -31.48 -23.43 -44.12
C SER A 8 -31.27 -24.30 -42.87
N VAL A 9 -30.02 -24.59 -42.54
CA VAL A 9 -29.64 -25.26 -41.27
C VAL A 9 -29.50 -24.19 -40.20
N THR A 10 -30.48 -24.11 -39.30
CA THR A 10 -30.40 -23.26 -38.09
C THR A 10 -29.62 -23.99 -37.02
N THR A 11 -28.34 -23.59 -36.79
CA THR A 11 -27.51 -24.09 -35.70
C THR A 11 -27.94 -23.42 -34.40
N GLN A 12 -28.65 -24.15 -33.54
CA GLN A 12 -28.96 -23.73 -32.20
C GLN A 12 -27.69 -23.78 -31.33
N LEU A 13 -27.19 -22.63 -30.91
CA LEU A 13 -26.12 -22.51 -29.93
C LEU A 13 -26.66 -22.93 -28.54
N ARG A 14 -26.07 -23.97 -27.96
CA ARG A 14 -26.33 -24.38 -26.57
C ARG A 14 -25.73 -23.34 -25.62
N PRO A 15 -26.44 -22.89 -24.55
CA PRO A 15 -25.87 -22.05 -23.55
C PRO A 15 -24.74 -22.78 -22.76
N ALA A 16 -23.63 -22.09 -22.53
CA ALA A 16 -22.52 -22.60 -21.74
C ALA A 16 -22.94 -22.86 -20.29
N PRO A 17 -22.36 -23.87 -19.60
CA PRO A 17 -22.68 -24.15 -18.22
C PRO A 17 -22.23 -23.00 -17.32
N LEU A 18 -23.12 -22.55 -16.42
CA LEU A 18 -22.83 -21.58 -15.37
C LEU A 18 -21.70 -22.11 -14.48
N LEU A 19 -20.54 -21.47 -14.53
CA LEU A 19 -19.45 -21.69 -13.60
C LEU A 19 -19.96 -21.38 -12.18
N HIS A 20 -19.93 -22.40 -11.32
CA HIS A 20 -20.21 -22.26 -9.89
C HIS A 20 -19.14 -21.36 -9.28
N LEU A 21 -19.51 -20.13 -8.95
CA LEU A 21 -18.70 -19.26 -8.09
C LEU A 21 -18.63 -19.89 -6.69
N PRO A 22 -17.46 -19.95 -6.05
CA PRO A 22 -17.35 -20.46 -4.69
C PRO A 22 -18.19 -19.59 -3.76
N ARG A 23 -19.03 -20.25 -2.93
CA ARG A 23 -19.82 -19.58 -1.90
C ARG A 23 -18.84 -18.95 -0.88
N PHE A 24 -18.91 -17.65 -0.73
CA PHE A 24 -18.27 -16.97 0.38
C PHE A 24 -18.79 -17.56 1.68
N HIS A 25 -17.90 -18.14 2.49
CA HIS A 25 -18.20 -18.49 3.87
C HIS A 25 -18.18 -17.19 4.68
N PRO A 26 -19.21 -16.93 5.49
CA PRO A 26 -19.15 -15.80 6.40
C PRO A 26 -18.04 -16.07 7.43
N TYR A 27 -17.18 -15.07 7.66
CA TYR A 27 -16.12 -15.10 8.65
C TYR A 27 -16.67 -15.49 10.03
N PRO A 28 -15.91 -16.26 10.84
CA PRO A 28 -16.30 -16.56 12.21
C PRO A 28 -16.38 -15.25 13.03
N PRO A 29 -17.28 -15.17 14.03
CA PRO A 29 -17.43 -13.97 14.85
C PRO A 29 -16.15 -13.71 15.63
N HIS A 30 -15.62 -12.48 15.50
CA HIS A 30 -14.45 -12.00 16.21
C HIS A 30 -14.70 -11.96 17.73
N PRO A 31 -13.68 -12.20 18.57
CA PRO A 31 -13.82 -12.04 20.01
C PRO A 31 -14.09 -10.57 20.34
N THR A 32 -15.22 -10.32 20.98
CA THR A 32 -15.68 -9.03 21.47
C THR A 32 -14.85 -8.54 22.64
N HIS A 33 -13.72 -7.88 22.34
CA HIS A 33 -13.19 -6.81 23.16
C HIS A 33 -13.05 -5.61 22.24
N ILE A 34 -14.18 -4.97 21.94
CA ILE A 34 -14.22 -3.63 21.35
C ILE A 34 -13.72 -2.72 22.46
N ILE A 35 -12.45 -2.32 22.37
CA ILE A 35 -12.03 -1.06 22.95
C ILE A 35 -12.84 -0.05 22.15
N ASP A 36 -13.72 0.69 22.84
CA ASP A 36 -14.56 1.74 22.27
C ASP A 36 -13.62 2.90 21.83
N MET A 37 -13.02 2.74 20.65
CA MET A 37 -12.14 3.73 20.04
C MET A 37 -12.97 4.50 19.01
N PRO A 38 -12.96 5.85 19.03
CA PRO A 38 -13.68 6.64 18.04
C PRO A 38 -13.21 6.27 16.64
N SER A 39 -14.02 5.55 15.90
CA SER A 39 -13.78 5.16 14.51
C SER A 39 -13.82 6.41 13.62
N GLY A 40 -12.70 7.09 13.37
CA GLY A 40 -12.80 8.18 12.42
C GLY A 40 -11.53 8.94 12.07
N ASP A 41 -10.53 8.97 12.95
CA ASP A 41 -9.39 9.88 12.77
C ASP A 41 -8.03 9.17 12.62
N TYR A 42 -8.03 7.88 12.28
CA TYR A 42 -6.78 7.18 12.03
C TYR A 42 -6.25 7.41 10.63
N LEU A 43 -4.92 7.49 10.54
CA LEU A 43 -4.18 7.56 9.30
C LEU A 43 -3.45 6.24 9.09
N VAL A 44 -3.72 5.58 7.97
CA VAL A 44 -3.06 4.33 7.58
C VAL A 44 -1.90 4.66 6.66
N TRP A 45 -0.70 4.41 7.18
CA TRP A 45 0.56 4.55 6.46
C TRP A 45 0.95 3.22 5.85
N ILE A 46 1.38 3.26 4.60
CA ILE A 46 1.83 2.08 3.87
C ILE A 46 3.07 2.45 3.04
N ASP A 47 3.96 1.50 2.90
CA ASP A 47 5.13 1.61 2.04
C ASP A 47 5.43 0.26 1.42
N LEU A 48 5.88 0.27 0.18
CA LEU A 48 6.25 -0.90 -0.60
C LEU A 48 7.70 -0.79 -1.05
N GLU A 49 8.43 -1.90 -0.96
CA GLU A 49 9.64 -2.08 -1.76
C GLU A 49 9.32 -2.88 -3.02
N MET A 50 9.86 -2.46 -4.15
CA MET A 50 9.60 -3.05 -5.45
C MET A 50 10.90 -3.34 -6.20
N THR A 51 10.83 -4.19 -7.22
CA THR A 51 11.98 -4.47 -8.10
C THR A 51 12.32 -3.32 -9.05
N GLY A 52 11.47 -2.32 -9.12
CA GLY A 52 11.58 -1.11 -9.93
C GLY A 52 10.30 -0.28 -9.87
N LEU A 53 10.15 0.71 -10.74
CA LEU A 53 9.08 1.69 -10.66
C LEU A 53 7.94 1.50 -11.69
N LYS A 54 7.98 0.43 -12.47
CA LYS A 54 7.01 0.16 -13.55
C LYS A 54 6.08 -0.98 -13.16
N PRO A 55 4.82 -0.73 -12.73
CA PRO A 55 3.91 -1.81 -12.32
C PRO A 55 3.63 -2.86 -13.38
N ASP A 56 3.89 -2.56 -14.67
CA ASP A 56 3.69 -3.51 -15.76
C ASP A 56 4.78 -4.58 -15.86
N SER A 57 5.99 -4.32 -15.34
CA SER A 57 7.14 -5.21 -15.41
C SER A 57 7.77 -5.52 -14.06
N ASP A 58 7.58 -4.64 -13.09
CA ASP A 58 8.16 -4.74 -11.76
C ASP A 58 7.14 -5.27 -10.75
N VAL A 59 7.62 -5.85 -9.66
CA VAL A 59 6.78 -6.52 -8.66
C VAL A 59 7.08 -6.04 -7.25
N ILE A 60 6.12 -6.24 -6.35
CA ILE A 60 6.27 -5.94 -4.92
C ILE A 60 7.14 -7.02 -4.27
N ILE A 61 8.11 -6.61 -3.46
CA ILE A 61 9.03 -7.49 -2.71
C ILE A 61 8.96 -7.30 -1.19
N GLU A 62 8.44 -6.17 -0.71
CA GLU A 62 8.12 -5.95 0.70
C GLU A 62 6.90 -5.04 0.83
N ILE A 63 6.14 -5.23 1.91
CA ILE A 63 5.05 -4.34 2.34
C ILE A 63 5.11 -4.16 3.83
N ALA A 64 4.88 -2.92 4.29
CA ALA A 64 4.70 -2.58 5.70
C ALA A 64 3.52 -1.61 5.86
N THR A 65 2.90 -1.63 7.04
CA THR A 65 1.83 -0.71 7.41
C THR A 65 1.99 -0.23 8.84
N VAL A 66 1.64 1.04 9.09
CA VAL A 66 1.58 1.63 10.42
C VAL A 66 0.27 2.41 10.54
N LEU A 67 -0.32 2.40 11.72
CA LEU A 67 -1.48 3.18 12.06
C LEU A 67 -1.08 4.31 13.01
N THR A 68 -1.47 5.55 12.68
CA THR A 68 -1.36 6.69 13.60
C THR A 68 -2.73 7.28 13.88
N ASP A 69 -2.83 8.02 14.98
CA ASP A 69 -3.93 8.96 15.18
C ASP A 69 -3.77 10.20 14.29
N LYS A 70 -4.73 11.14 14.38
CA LYS A 70 -4.70 12.42 13.65
C LYS A 70 -3.52 13.32 14.06
N ASP A 71 -2.95 13.11 15.23
CA ASP A 71 -1.80 13.85 15.75
C ASP A 71 -0.46 13.21 15.42
N LEU A 72 -0.51 12.14 14.62
CA LEU A 72 0.63 11.37 14.14
C LEU A 72 1.28 10.49 15.24
N ALA A 73 0.65 10.30 16.42
CA ALA A 73 1.13 9.32 17.38
C ALA A 73 0.87 7.90 16.84
N ILE A 74 1.88 7.03 16.94
CA ILE A 74 1.76 5.65 16.47
C ILE A 74 0.80 4.90 17.40
N VAL A 75 -0.23 4.29 16.82
CA VAL A 75 -1.25 3.49 17.51
C VAL A 75 -0.96 2.00 17.39
N ALA A 76 -0.57 1.55 16.19
CA ALA A 76 -0.23 0.16 15.93
C ALA A 76 0.71 0.04 14.74
N GLU A 77 1.53 -1.01 14.76
CA GLU A 77 2.35 -1.43 13.61
C GLU A 77 1.80 -2.74 13.07
N GLY A 78 1.57 -2.78 11.76
CA GLY A 78 1.11 -3.95 11.06
C GLY A 78 2.23 -4.93 10.72
N PRO A 79 1.91 -6.02 10.02
CA PRO A 79 2.91 -6.97 9.61
C PRO A 79 3.87 -6.35 8.59
N VAL A 80 5.17 -6.64 8.75
CA VAL A 80 6.21 -6.38 7.75
C VAL A 80 6.46 -7.68 7.00
N LEU A 81 6.16 -7.70 5.71
CA LEU A 81 6.13 -8.92 4.92
C LEU A 81 7.05 -8.83 3.71
N ALA A 82 8.15 -9.59 3.73
CA ALA A 82 8.92 -9.86 2.52
C ALA A 82 8.13 -10.85 1.66
N ILE A 83 7.91 -10.52 0.39
CA ILE A 83 7.11 -11.30 -0.56
C ILE A 83 8.05 -12.11 -1.44
N HIS A 84 7.83 -13.42 -1.50
CA HIS A 84 8.69 -14.31 -2.27
C HIS A 84 8.70 -13.97 -3.75
N GLN A 85 9.91 -13.93 -4.33
CA GLN A 85 10.15 -13.81 -5.76
C GLN A 85 11.26 -14.77 -6.19
N SER A 86 11.19 -15.24 -7.42
CA SER A 86 12.24 -16.12 -7.99
C SER A 86 13.53 -15.36 -8.25
N ASP A 87 14.64 -16.09 -8.33
CA ASP A 87 15.94 -15.50 -8.65
C ASP A 87 15.96 -14.82 -10.03
N GLU A 88 15.18 -15.33 -11.00
CA GLU A 88 15.05 -14.72 -12.32
C GLU A 88 14.34 -13.35 -12.25
N VAL A 89 13.37 -13.20 -11.35
CA VAL A 89 12.70 -11.92 -11.13
C VAL A 89 13.65 -10.93 -10.47
N LEU A 90 14.35 -11.37 -9.41
CA LEU A 90 15.30 -10.53 -8.69
C LEU A 90 16.50 -10.11 -9.56
N ALA A 91 16.96 -10.97 -10.46
CA ALA A 91 18.06 -10.67 -11.37
C ALA A 91 17.71 -9.59 -12.43
N ARG A 92 16.42 -9.30 -12.65
CA ARG A 92 15.98 -8.25 -13.58
C ARG A 92 15.99 -6.85 -12.98
N MET A 93 16.19 -6.73 -11.67
CA MET A 93 16.37 -5.41 -11.05
C MET A 93 17.55 -4.69 -11.67
N ASP A 94 17.44 -3.36 -11.82
CA ASP A 94 18.59 -2.55 -12.22
C ASP A 94 19.69 -2.53 -11.15
N ASP A 95 20.86 -2.04 -11.50
CA ASP A 95 22.05 -2.01 -10.64
C ASP A 95 21.80 -1.23 -9.34
N TRP A 96 20.96 -0.22 -9.37
CA TRP A 96 20.63 0.56 -8.17
C TRP A 96 19.79 -0.25 -7.20
N ASN A 97 18.69 -0.85 -7.68
CA ASN A 97 17.80 -1.69 -6.87
C ASN A 97 18.54 -2.93 -6.34
N GLN A 98 19.38 -3.58 -7.16
CA GLN A 98 20.19 -4.73 -6.71
C GLN A 98 21.12 -4.35 -5.56
N ARG A 99 21.84 -3.23 -5.66
CA ARG A 99 22.73 -2.75 -4.58
C ARG A 99 21.93 -2.37 -3.34
N GLN A 100 20.85 -1.62 -3.51
CA GLN A 100 20.05 -1.10 -2.41
C GLN A 100 19.38 -2.22 -1.61
N HIS A 101 18.63 -3.09 -2.26
CA HIS A 101 17.93 -4.21 -1.62
C HIS A 101 18.89 -5.32 -1.19
N GLY A 102 20.06 -5.45 -1.84
CA GLY A 102 21.12 -6.35 -1.41
C GLY A 102 21.76 -5.90 -0.10
N SER A 103 22.14 -4.62 0.00
CA SER A 103 22.80 -4.05 1.18
C SER A 103 21.88 -3.98 2.42
N SER A 104 20.57 -3.75 2.22
CA SER A 104 19.57 -3.77 3.30
C SER A 104 19.21 -5.19 3.77
N GLY A 105 19.68 -6.24 3.09
CA GLY A 105 19.33 -7.63 3.37
C GLY A 105 17.94 -8.04 2.88
N LEU A 106 17.21 -7.15 2.20
CA LEU A 106 15.86 -7.43 1.70
C LEU A 106 15.86 -8.59 0.70
N VAL A 107 16.81 -8.63 -0.25
CA VAL A 107 16.92 -9.73 -1.22
C VAL A 107 17.02 -11.08 -0.54
N ALA A 108 17.81 -11.19 0.55
CA ALA A 108 17.93 -12.45 1.29
C ALA A 108 16.59 -12.82 1.96
N ARG A 109 15.87 -11.86 2.52
CA ARG A 109 14.54 -12.08 3.14
C ARG A 109 13.49 -12.49 2.09
N VAL A 110 13.50 -11.87 0.92
CA VAL A 110 12.60 -12.20 -0.21
C VAL A 110 12.82 -13.63 -0.69
N ARG A 111 14.09 -14.05 -0.85
CA ARG A 111 14.45 -15.45 -1.23
C ARG A 111 14.00 -16.46 -0.19
N ALA A 112 14.20 -16.16 1.09
CA ALA A 112 13.84 -17.04 2.21
C ALA A 112 12.34 -17.07 2.49
N SER A 113 11.60 -16.06 2.03
CA SER A 113 10.16 -15.93 2.26
C SER A 113 9.39 -17.02 1.52
N ARG A 114 8.22 -17.35 2.08
CA ARG A 114 7.19 -18.18 1.43
C ARG A 114 5.90 -17.42 1.24
N VAL A 115 5.86 -16.16 1.66
CA VAL A 115 4.67 -15.30 1.59
C VAL A 115 4.43 -14.92 0.14
N SER A 116 3.26 -15.26 -0.38
CA SER A 116 2.80 -14.82 -1.69
C SER A 116 2.21 -13.40 -1.63
N VAL A 117 2.06 -12.75 -2.79
CA VAL A 117 1.37 -11.45 -2.90
C VAL A 117 -0.06 -11.53 -2.33
N ALA A 118 -0.79 -12.61 -2.61
CA ALA A 118 -2.15 -12.80 -2.11
C ALA A 118 -2.18 -12.95 -0.57
N GLU A 119 -1.24 -13.70 -0.01
CA GLU A 119 -1.12 -13.84 1.44
C GLU A 119 -0.72 -12.52 2.11
N ALA A 120 0.20 -11.76 1.51
CA ALA A 120 0.59 -10.45 2.02
C ALA A 120 -0.61 -9.48 2.02
N GLN A 121 -1.39 -9.44 0.93
CA GLN A 121 -2.63 -8.67 0.88
C GLN A 121 -3.59 -9.07 2.01
N GLN A 122 -3.85 -10.37 2.15
CA GLN A 122 -4.79 -10.87 3.16
C GLN A 122 -4.35 -10.50 4.59
N ARG A 123 -3.10 -10.77 4.96
CA ARG A 123 -2.58 -10.47 6.30
C ARG A 123 -2.57 -8.97 6.62
N THR A 124 -2.31 -8.13 5.62
CA THR A 124 -2.39 -6.68 5.77
C THR A 124 -3.84 -6.23 5.96
N LEU A 125 -4.78 -6.77 5.18
CA LEU A 125 -6.20 -6.48 5.33
C LEU A 125 -6.75 -6.94 6.68
N GLU A 126 -6.40 -8.13 7.16
CA GLU A 126 -6.80 -8.63 8.47
C GLU A 126 -6.37 -7.69 9.60
N PHE A 127 -5.13 -7.19 9.54
CA PHE A 127 -4.63 -6.19 10.48
C PHE A 127 -5.44 -4.89 10.42
N LEU A 128 -5.67 -4.35 9.23
CA LEU A 128 -6.37 -3.08 9.05
C LEU A 128 -7.84 -3.19 9.44
N MET A 129 -8.53 -4.24 9.02
CA MET A 129 -9.96 -4.45 9.31
C MET A 129 -10.25 -4.62 10.80
N ALA A 130 -9.28 -5.07 11.60
CA ALA A 130 -9.41 -5.15 13.05
C ALA A 130 -9.42 -3.79 13.74
N LEU A 131 -8.91 -2.74 13.10
CA LEU A 131 -8.65 -1.45 13.72
C LEU A 131 -9.31 -0.26 13.00
N VAL A 132 -9.57 -0.38 11.71
CA VAL A 132 -9.98 0.73 10.84
C VAL A 132 -11.16 0.33 9.97
N THR A 133 -12.13 1.24 9.83
CA THR A 133 -13.24 1.05 8.89
C THR A 133 -12.75 1.28 7.45
N ALA A 134 -13.15 0.41 6.53
CA ALA A 134 -12.84 0.57 5.10
C ALA A 134 -13.31 1.95 4.59
N GLY A 135 -12.49 2.61 3.79
CA GLY A 135 -12.78 3.92 3.22
C GLY A 135 -12.62 5.10 4.17
N SER A 136 -12.29 4.89 5.46
CA SER A 136 -12.18 6.00 6.42
C SER A 136 -10.84 6.75 6.35
N SER A 137 -9.73 6.06 6.03
CA SER A 137 -8.40 6.66 5.95
C SER A 137 -7.95 6.88 4.51
N PRO A 138 -7.32 8.04 4.19
CA PRO A 138 -6.52 8.15 2.99
C PRO A 138 -5.36 7.16 3.02
N MET A 139 -4.76 6.87 1.87
CA MET A 139 -3.48 6.18 1.80
C MET A 139 -2.36 7.17 2.08
N CYS A 140 -1.57 6.94 3.15
CA CYS A 140 -0.55 7.86 3.62
C CYS A 140 0.86 7.32 3.37
N GLY A 141 1.77 8.20 2.93
CA GLY A 141 3.18 7.85 2.69
C GLY A 141 3.94 8.94 1.97
N SER A 142 5.17 8.65 1.54
CA SER A 142 5.98 9.54 0.69
C SER A 142 5.95 9.05 -0.74
N SER A 143 5.57 9.90 -1.70
CA SER A 143 5.34 9.54 -3.11
C SER A 143 4.33 8.39 -3.27
N ILE A 144 3.39 8.33 -2.36
CA ILE A 144 2.45 7.22 -2.14
C ILE A 144 1.59 6.87 -3.38
N CYS A 145 1.48 7.79 -4.33
CA CYS A 145 0.81 7.52 -5.59
C CYS A 145 1.50 6.40 -6.38
N GLN A 146 2.81 6.22 -6.20
CA GLN A 146 3.56 5.14 -6.84
C GLN A 146 3.20 3.79 -6.23
N ASP A 147 3.18 3.69 -4.89
CA ASP A 147 2.75 2.48 -4.17
C ASP A 147 1.30 2.12 -4.53
N ARG A 148 0.42 3.12 -4.58
CA ARG A 148 -0.98 2.92 -4.96
C ARG A 148 -1.14 2.28 -6.34
N ARG A 149 -0.29 2.60 -7.32
CA ARG A 149 -0.31 1.97 -8.65
C ARG A 149 0.04 0.48 -8.58
N PHE A 150 1.02 0.11 -7.74
CA PHE A 150 1.38 -1.29 -7.51
C PHE A 150 0.27 -2.03 -6.76
N LEU A 151 -0.31 -1.42 -5.72
CA LEU A 151 -1.45 -2.01 -5.00
C LEU A 151 -2.65 -2.24 -5.92
N ALA A 152 -3.00 -1.26 -6.75
CA ALA A 152 -4.11 -1.40 -7.70
C ALA A 152 -3.93 -2.58 -8.65
N ARG A 153 -2.68 -2.90 -9.01
CA ARG A 153 -2.36 -4.01 -9.90
C ARG A 153 -2.25 -5.35 -9.19
N TYR A 154 -1.57 -5.39 -8.05
CA TYR A 154 -1.15 -6.64 -7.40
C TYR A 154 -1.96 -6.99 -6.15
N MET A 155 -2.55 -6.00 -5.49
CA MET A 155 -3.32 -6.11 -4.25
C MET A 155 -4.60 -5.27 -4.30
N PRO A 156 -5.49 -5.51 -5.30
CA PRO A 156 -6.63 -4.62 -5.57
C PRO A 156 -7.66 -4.57 -4.43
N GLU A 157 -7.76 -5.59 -3.59
CA GLU A 157 -8.66 -5.56 -2.43
C GLU A 157 -8.11 -4.64 -1.35
N LEU A 158 -6.79 -4.64 -1.13
CA LEU A 158 -6.12 -3.73 -0.21
C LEU A 158 -6.19 -2.28 -0.72
N GLU A 159 -6.01 -2.06 -2.01
CA GLU A 159 -6.15 -0.71 -2.60
C GLU A 159 -7.56 -0.16 -2.37
N ARG A 160 -8.60 -0.95 -2.60
CA ARG A 160 -10.01 -0.57 -2.38
C ARG A 160 -10.39 -0.37 -0.90
N PHE A 161 -9.60 -0.87 0.02
CA PHE A 161 -9.81 -0.65 1.46
C PHE A 161 -9.59 0.81 1.86
N PHE A 162 -8.69 1.53 1.17
CA PHE A 162 -8.40 2.93 1.44
C PHE A 162 -9.47 3.87 0.87
N HIS A 163 -9.57 5.05 1.44
CA HIS A 163 -10.26 6.16 0.80
C HIS A 163 -9.54 6.51 -0.52
N TYR A 164 -10.26 7.04 -1.52
CA TYR A 164 -9.68 7.39 -2.83
C TYR A 164 -8.60 8.49 -2.79
N ARG A 165 -8.53 9.26 -1.69
CA ARG A 165 -7.54 10.32 -1.51
C ARG A 165 -6.22 9.74 -0.99
N ASN A 166 -5.14 10.48 -1.28
CA ASN A 166 -3.81 10.25 -0.71
C ASN A 166 -3.45 11.36 0.28
N LEU A 167 -2.66 11.00 1.30
CA LEU A 167 -1.91 11.95 2.10
C LEU A 167 -0.43 11.72 1.74
N ASP A 168 0.07 12.54 0.81
CA ASP A 168 1.42 12.39 0.26
C ASP A 168 2.36 13.44 0.87
N VAL A 169 3.30 12.98 1.70
CA VAL A 169 4.29 13.83 2.37
C VAL A 169 5.23 14.48 1.37
N SER A 170 5.48 13.83 0.23
CA SER A 170 6.32 14.40 -0.83
C SER A 170 5.72 15.66 -1.43
N THR A 171 4.40 15.84 -1.42
CA THR A 171 3.75 17.09 -1.82
C THR A 171 4.18 18.26 -0.92
N LEU A 172 4.19 18.05 0.41
CA LEU A 172 4.65 19.08 1.35
C LEU A 172 6.14 19.38 1.18
N LYS A 173 6.95 18.36 0.92
CA LYS A 173 8.38 18.51 0.60
C LYS A 173 8.60 19.37 -0.64
N GLU A 174 7.84 19.13 -1.70
CA GLU A 174 7.91 19.92 -2.93
C GLU A 174 7.50 21.38 -2.70
N LEU A 175 6.51 21.65 -1.87
CA LEU A 175 6.11 23.00 -1.49
C LEU A 175 7.16 23.66 -0.59
N ALA A 176 7.68 22.93 0.41
CA ALA A 176 8.72 23.42 1.31
C ALA A 176 9.98 23.84 0.54
N ARG A 177 10.44 23.05 -0.42
CA ARG A 177 11.60 23.37 -1.26
C ARG A 177 11.44 24.70 -2.02
N ARG A 178 10.22 25.06 -2.41
CA ARG A 178 9.91 26.26 -3.18
C ARG A 178 9.63 27.48 -2.32
N TRP A 179 8.93 27.29 -1.19
CA TRP A 179 8.40 28.40 -0.39
C TRP A 179 9.14 28.62 0.93
N ALA A 180 9.79 27.58 1.44
CA ALA A 180 10.53 27.59 2.70
C ALA A 180 11.75 26.64 2.62
N PRO A 181 12.75 26.92 1.75
CA PRO A 181 13.87 26.00 1.49
C PRO A 181 14.64 25.63 2.76
N SER A 182 14.81 26.57 3.69
CA SER A 182 15.46 26.29 4.99
C SER A 182 14.74 25.25 5.83
N VAL A 183 13.39 25.17 5.73
CA VAL A 183 12.61 24.14 6.39
C VAL A 183 12.84 22.78 5.72
N ALA A 184 12.86 22.74 4.38
CA ALA A 184 13.11 21.50 3.65
C ALA A 184 14.52 20.94 3.93
N GLU A 185 15.53 21.79 3.99
CA GLU A 185 16.93 21.43 4.23
C GLU A 185 17.18 20.98 5.69
N SER A 186 16.37 21.46 6.63
CA SER A 186 16.53 21.10 8.06
C SER A 186 16.02 19.70 8.41
N PHE A 187 15.38 18.99 7.48
CA PHE A 187 14.99 17.57 7.64
C PHE A 187 15.96 16.66 6.90
N VAL A 188 16.68 15.83 7.65
CA VAL A 188 17.62 14.85 7.09
C VAL A 188 17.02 13.45 7.17
N LYS A 189 16.88 12.80 6.03
CA LYS A 189 16.47 11.38 5.94
C LYS A 189 17.66 10.46 6.20
N GLN A 190 17.38 9.33 6.85
CA GLN A 190 18.37 8.27 7.08
C GLN A 190 18.49 7.32 5.89
N GLY A 191 17.38 7.14 5.13
CA GLY A 191 17.36 6.41 3.87
C GLY A 191 17.77 4.94 3.99
N THR A 192 17.10 4.19 4.86
CA THR A 192 17.43 2.77 5.08
C THR A 192 16.86 1.84 4.00
N HIS A 193 15.87 2.31 3.23
CA HIS A 193 15.15 1.53 2.20
C HIS A 193 14.67 0.17 2.71
N LEU A 194 13.93 0.25 3.80
CA LEU A 194 13.13 -0.81 4.39
C LEU A 194 11.75 -0.24 4.66
N ALA A 195 10.70 -0.87 4.17
CA ALA A 195 9.35 -0.33 4.14
C ALA A 195 8.88 0.23 5.50
N LEU A 196 9.09 -0.49 6.61
CA LEU A 196 8.70 0.01 7.94
C LEU A 196 9.50 1.25 8.35
N ALA A 197 10.81 1.27 8.11
CA ALA A 197 11.66 2.40 8.46
C ALA A 197 11.30 3.65 7.64
N ASP A 198 10.96 3.47 6.36
CA ASP A 198 10.57 4.55 5.46
C ASP A 198 9.20 5.12 5.83
N ILE A 199 8.28 4.30 6.35
CA ILE A 199 7.03 4.78 6.99
C ILE A 199 7.36 5.67 8.19
N HIS A 200 8.21 5.22 9.11
CA HIS A 200 8.58 6.02 10.28
C HIS A 200 9.25 7.34 9.88
N GLU A 201 10.08 7.33 8.85
CA GLU A 201 10.66 8.55 8.28
C GLU A 201 9.60 9.48 7.71
N SER A 202 8.65 8.96 6.96
CA SER A 202 7.54 9.73 6.38
C SER A 202 6.69 10.39 7.46
N ILE A 203 6.38 9.69 8.56
CA ILE A 203 5.66 10.24 9.71
C ILE A 203 6.50 11.35 10.39
N ARG A 204 7.81 11.14 10.59
CA ARG A 204 8.70 12.18 11.16
C ARG A 204 8.81 13.41 10.24
N GLU A 205 8.89 13.20 8.94
CA GLU A 205 8.93 14.26 7.93
C GLU A 205 7.63 15.08 7.95
N LEU A 206 6.47 14.41 8.05
CA LEU A 206 5.19 15.12 8.18
C LEU A 206 5.08 15.91 9.47
N ARG A 207 5.52 15.37 10.62
CA ARG A 207 5.60 16.11 11.89
C ARG A 207 6.48 17.35 11.78
N HIS A 208 7.62 17.22 11.09
CA HIS A 208 8.55 18.33 10.86
C HIS A 208 7.89 19.44 10.03
N TYR A 209 7.20 19.11 8.94
CA TYR A 209 6.48 20.09 8.12
C TYR A 209 5.28 20.67 8.87
N ARG A 210 4.52 19.87 9.61
CA ARG A 210 3.42 20.32 10.44
C ARG A 210 3.87 21.42 11.42
N ALA A 211 5.01 21.23 12.06
CA ALA A 211 5.52 22.16 13.04
C ALA A 211 6.08 23.47 12.47
N ARG A 212 6.50 23.47 11.18
CA ARG A 212 7.26 24.58 10.61
C ARG A 212 6.60 25.29 9.42
N LEU A 213 5.71 24.59 8.70
CA LEU A 213 5.03 25.17 7.54
C LEU A 213 3.64 25.70 7.84
N PHE A 214 2.97 25.16 8.87
CA PHE A 214 1.61 25.55 9.19
C PHE A 214 1.62 26.57 10.34
N ALA A 215 0.92 27.71 10.14
CA ALA A 215 0.83 28.76 11.15
C ALA A 215 0.11 28.26 12.42
N PRO A 216 0.39 28.85 13.62
CA PRO A 216 -0.21 28.45 14.89
C PRO A 216 -1.74 28.58 14.98
N ALA A 217 -2.39 29.17 13.97
CA ALA A 217 -3.84 29.36 13.92
C ALA A 217 -4.67 28.06 13.93
N TRP A 218 -4.04 26.91 13.89
CA TRP A 218 -4.71 25.59 13.92
C TRP A 218 -4.91 25.07 15.36
N GLY A 219 -4.94 25.97 16.37
CA GLY A 219 -5.57 25.73 17.67
C GLY A 219 -5.03 24.60 18.55
N GLY A 220 -3.90 24.03 18.25
CA GLY A 220 -3.24 23.03 19.08
C GLY A 220 -1.87 23.52 19.52
N GLY A 221 -1.72 23.96 20.77
CA GLY A 221 -0.42 24.21 21.36
C GLY A 221 0.45 22.98 21.22
N ILE A 222 1.45 23.04 20.34
CA ILE A 222 2.46 22.00 20.22
C ILE A 222 3.43 22.23 21.37
N SER A 223 3.27 21.45 22.47
CA SER A 223 4.41 21.25 23.40
C SER A 223 5.50 20.51 22.61
N VAL A 224 6.61 21.18 22.43
CA VAL A 224 7.85 20.62 21.87
C VAL A 224 8.52 19.74 22.93
#